data_16e82c6a1b8821336484ec3700afe9f9
#
_entry.id   16e82c6a1b8821336484ec3700afe9f9
#
_cell.length_a   1.000
_cell.length_b   1.000
_cell.length_c   1.000
_cell.angle_alpha   90.00
_cell.angle_beta   90.00
_cell.angle_gamma   90.00
#
_symmetry.space_group_name_H-M   'P 1'
#
loop_
_entity.id
_entity.type
_entity.pdbx_description
1 polymer ?
#
loop_
_entity_poly.entity_id
_entity_poly.type
_entity_poly.pdbx_seq_one_letter_code
_entity_poly.pdbx_strand_id
1 'polypeptide(L)'
;MKRLGVRVRLHTAVRRIVEKDGRFSALYLADGTKVEADACIIATGGNSYQTTGSDGDGYRFARELGHSVTAIRPALVPLETKEAFVKDLQGLSLRNTAITILDGRKILYEDFGEMLFTHYGVSGPMILSASSFIGKKLEERTLKLRIDLKPALTPEQLDARILRDFEENQNRQFKNTLSKLLPSKLIPVVVELSRIQPEKKIHEITKEERLRLTALLKGMEITMHRAQGI
;
A
#
# COMPACT_ATOMS: atom_id res chain seq x y z
N MET A 1 4.04 29.43 -20.61
CA MET A 1 5.25 30.08 -20.05
C MET A 1 5.80 31.19 -20.94
N LYS A 2 6.23 30.96 -22.17
CA LYS A 2 6.79 32.02 -23.05
C LYS A 2 5.87 33.25 -23.19
N ARG A 3 4.53 33.07 -23.33
CA ARG A 3 3.53 34.16 -23.45
C ARG A 3 3.44 35.04 -22.22
N LEU A 4 3.92 34.59 -21.05
CA LEU A 4 3.93 35.31 -19.78
C LEU A 4 5.32 35.89 -19.43
N GLY A 5 6.26 35.91 -20.39
CA GLY A 5 7.62 36.41 -20.17
C GLY A 5 8.52 35.54 -19.31
N VAL A 6 8.11 34.29 -19.02
CA VAL A 6 8.90 33.34 -18.21
C VAL A 6 10.14 32.90 -19.02
N ARG A 7 11.31 33.10 -18.45
CA ARG A 7 12.58 32.62 -19.00
C ARG A 7 12.87 31.23 -18.41
N VAL A 8 13.04 30.22 -19.24
CA VAL A 8 13.42 28.86 -18.84
C VAL A 8 14.89 28.66 -19.21
N ARG A 9 15.70 28.26 -18.24
CA ARG A 9 17.10 27.84 -18.43
C ARG A 9 17.20 26.34 -18.18
N LEU A 10 17.52 25.58 -19.19
CA LEU A 10 17.76 24.14 -19.10
C LEU A 10 19.25 23.87 -18.78
N HIS A 11 19.55 22.70 -18.26
CA HIS A 11 20.91 22.27 -17.90
C HIS A 11 21.62 23.25 -16.98
N THR A 12 20.87 23.87 -16.07
CA THR A 12 21.33 24.94 -15.19
C THR A 12 21.06 24.53 -13.75
N ALA A 13 22.00 23.80 -13.16
CA ALA A 13 21.89 23.34 -11.78
C ALA A 13 22.17 24.49 -10.79
N VAL A 14 21.36 24.58 -9.73
CA VAL A 14 21.58 25.51 -8.62
C VAL A 14 22.48 24.83 -7.59
N ARG A 15 23.61 25.47 -7.24
CA ARG A 15 24.56 24.99 -6.25
C ARG A 15 24.22 25.43 -4.84
N ARG A 16 23.83 26.70 -4.65
CA ARG A 16 23.60 27.31 -3.35
C ARG A 16 22.57 28.43 -3.43
N ILE A 17 21.76 28.55 -2.37
CA ILE A 17 20.87 29.69 -2.12
C ILE A 17 21.47 30.50 -1.00
N VAL A 18 21.43 31.84 -1.12
CA VAL A 18 21.98 32.79 -0.13
C VAL A 18 20.86 33.64 0.41
N GLU A 19 20.81 33.71 1.74
CA GLU A 19 20.00 34.66 2.48
C GLU A 19 20.86 35.80 3.02
N LYS A 20 20.24 36.95 3.22
CA LYS A 20 20.82 38.09 3.93
C LYS A 20 19.71 38.73 4.76
N ASP A 21 19.98 38.94 6.06
CA ASP A 21 19.03 39.53 7.00
C ASP A 21 17.64 38.83 7.03
N GLY A 22 17.63 37.50 6.96
CA GLY A 22 16.42 36.67 6.96
C GLY A 22 15.62 36.70 5.66
N ARG A 23 16.18 37.22 4.57
CA ARG A 23 15.54 37.31 3.26
C ARG A 23 16.39 36.66 2.17
N PHE A 24 15.73 36.13 1.16
CA PHE A 24 16.41 35.66 -0.03
C PHE A 24 17.22 36.81 -0.65
N SER A 25 18.47 36.55 -1.03
CA SER A 25 19.37 37.54 -1.63
C SER A 25 19.78 37.14 -3.04
N ALA A 26 20.26 35.91 -3.22
CA ALA A 26 20.72 35.43 -4.51
C ALA A 26 20.80 33.88 -4.52
N LEU A 27 20.92 33.32 -5.71
CA LEU A 27 21.36 31.94 -5.88
C LEU A 27 22.63 31.88 -6.72
N TYR A 28 23.43 30.80 -6.52
CA TYR A 28 24.61 30.52 -7.32
C TYR A 28 24.38 29.23 -8.13
N LEU A 29 24.64 29.30 -9.40
CA LEU A 29 24.64 28.18 -10.31
C LEU A 29 25.90 27.32 -10.15
N ALA A 30 25.88 26.13 -10.71
CA ALA A 30 27.04 25.21 -10.67
C ALA A 30 28.27 25.78 -11.38
N ASP A 31 28.08 26.62 -12.39
CA ASP A 31 29.14 27.34 -13.12
C ASP A 31 29.69 28.59 -12.38
N GLY A 32 29.17 28.87 -11.18
CA GLY A 32 29.55 30.03 -10.39
C GLY A 32 28.74 31.29 -10.70
N THR A 33 27.87 31.29 -11.68
CA THR A 33 27.02 32.44 -12.02
C THR A 33 26.12 32.82 -10.86
N LYS A 34 26.09 34.09 -10.46
CA LYS A 34 25.17 34.64 -9.48
C LYS A 34 23.89 35.09 -10.17
N VAL A 35 22.74 34.72 -9.62
CA VAL A 35 21.42 35.19 -10.05
C VAL A 35 20.71 35.87 -8.89
N GLU A 36 20.37 37.16 -9.08
CA GLU A 36 19.64 37.96 -8.10
C GLU A 36 18.17 38.05 -8.47
N ALA A 37 17.31 38.03 -7.45
CA ALA A 37 15.87 38.20 -7.58
C ALA A 37 15.28 38.63 -6.24
N ASP A 38 14.04 39.10 -6.25
CA ASP A 38 13.32 39.55 -5.05
C ASP A 38 12.82 38.38 -4.21
N ALA A 39 12.60 37.22 -4.85
CA ALA A 39 12.13 36.00 -4.20
C ALA A 39 12.55 34.74 -4.96
N CYS A 40 12.60 33.60 -4.26
CA CYS A 40 12.90 32.30 -4.81
C CYS A 40 11.86 31.25 -4.37
N ILE A 41 11.39 30.45 -5.31
CA ILE A 41 10.56 29.28 -5.03
C ILE A 41 11.39 28.04 -5.28
N ILE A 42 11.60 27.23 -4.23
CA ILE A 42 12.27 25.94 -4.32
C ILE A 42 11.22 24.90 -4.72
N ALA A 43 11.30 24.41 -5.94
CA ALA A 43 10.36 23.43 -6.52
C ALA A 43 11.12 22.26 -7.16
N THR A 44 12.17 21.77 -6.48
CA THR A 44 13.12 20.78 -6.99
C THR A 44 12.63 19.33 -6.91
N GLY A 45 11.39 19.10 -6.47
CA GLY A 45 10.87 17.76 -6.17
C GLY A 45 11.38 17.24 -4.83
N GLY A 46 11.17 15.96 -4.61
CA GLY A 46 11.58 15.25 -3.40
C GLY A 46 12.83 14.39 -3.59
N ASN A 47 12.77 13.14 -3.09
CA ASN A 47 13.85 12.16 -3.17
C ASN A 47 13.41 10.87 -3.87
N SER A 48 12.31 10.92 -4.64
CA SER A 48 11.78 9.79 -5.40
C SER A 48 12.15 9.94 -6.87
N TYR A 49 12.47 8.82 -7.55
CA TYR A 49 12.87 8.82 -8.96
C TYR A 49 14.06 9.76 -9.25
N GLN A 50 15.14 9.56 -8.55
CA GLN A 50 16.37 10.39 -8.65
C GLN A 50 16.88 10.58 -10.08
N THR A 51 16.67 9.60 -10.95
CA THR A 51 17.00 9.69 -12.39
C THR A 51 16.23 10.80 -13.13
N THR A 52 15.14 11.31 -12.55
CA THR A 52 14.35 12.43 -13.10
C THR A 52 14.74 13.79 -12.52
N GLY A 53 15.76 13.85 -11.66
CA GLY A 53 16.24 15.07 -11.02
C GLY A 53 15.67 15.35 -9.64
N SER A 54 14.92 14.42 -9.06
CA SER A 54 14.41 14.53 -7.67
C SER A 54 15.41 13.92 -6.69
N ASP A 55 16.58 14.54 -6.57
CA ASP A 55 17.76 14.05 -5.82
C ASP A 55 17.84 14.54 -4.37
N GLY A 56 16.83 15.27 -3.91
CA GLY A 56 16.75 15.81 -2.55
C GLY A 56 17.41 17.19 -2.36
N ASP A 57 17.78 17.85 -3.44
CA ASP A 57 18.40 19.20 -3.38
C ASP A 57 17.58 20.20 -2.55
N GLY A 58 16.25 20.17 -2.63
CA GLY A 58 15.39 21.03 -1.84
C GLY A 58 15.58 20.86 -0.33
N TYR A 59 15.79 19.64 0.14
CA TYR A 59 16.08 19.37 1.55
C TYR A 59 17.47 19.84 1.95
N ARG A 60 18.45 19.78 1.05
CA ARG A 60 19.78 20.32 1.26
C ARG A 60 19.74 21.85 1.40
N PHE A 61 19.09 22.54 0.46
CA PHE A 61 18.93 23.99 0.53
C PHE A 61 18.21 24.44 1.79
N ALA A 62 17.16 23.73 2.19
CA ALA A 62 16.44 24.04 3.43
C ALA A 62 17.36 23.96 4.66
N ARG A 63 18.20 22.91 4.78
CA ARG A 63 19.15 22.78 5.88
C ARG A 63 20.23 23.87 5.85
N GLU A 64 20.78 24.18 4.66
CA GLU A 64 21.77 25.25 4.48
C GLU A 64 21.23 26.63 4.89
N LEU A 65 19.92 26.83 4.73
CA LEU A 65 19.22 28.07 5.15
C LEU A 65 18.74 28.01 6.61
N GLY A 66 19.16 27.01 7.40
CA GLY A 66 18.84 26.93 8.83
C GLY A 66 17.49 26.29 9.17
N HIS A 67 16.75 25.74 8.20
CA HIS A 67 15.51 25.03 8.47
C HIS A 67 15.75 23.60 8.97
N SER A 68 14.90 23.17 9.89
CA SER A 68 14.84 21.75 10.30
C SER A 68 14.16 20.92 9.23
N VAL A 69 14.80 19.82 8.83
CA VAL A 69 14.22 18.82 7.92
C VAL A 69 14.01 17.55 8.71
N THR A 70 12.75 17.14 8.88
CA THR A 70 12.38 15.88 9.52
C THR A 70 12.89 14.67 8.72
N ALA A 71 12.97 13.51 9.36
CA ALA A 71 13.37 12.27 8.67
C ALA A 71 12.49 12.01 7.44
N ILE A 72 13.14 11.88 6.29
CA ILE A 72 12.46 11.55 5.03
C ILE A 72 12.12 10.06 5.06
N ARG A 73 10.84 9.73 4.78
CA ARG A 73 10.33 8.36 4.75
C ARG A 73 9.63 8.06 3.44
N PRO A 74 9.69 6.82 2.96
CA PRO A 74 8.87 6.38 1.85
C PRO A 74 7.38 6.58 2.17
N ALA A 75 6.62 7.10 1.21
CA ALA A 75 5.17 7.25 1.26
C ALA A 75 4.59 6.86 -0.10
N LEU A 76 3.34 6.37 -0.11
CA LEU A 76 2.69 5.85 -1.32
C LEU A 76 3.50 4.70 -1.95
N VAL A 77 3.98 3.79 -1.11
CA VAL A 77 4.81 2.65 -1.50
C VAL A 77 4.14 1.32 -1.15
N PRO A 78 4.46 0.24 -1.88
CA PRO A 78 4.02 -1.11 -1.51
C PRO A 78 4.56 -1.55 -0.15
N LEU A 79 3.90 -2.56 0.44
CA LEU A 79 4.24 -3.11 1.74
C LEU A 79 4.65 -4.58 1.61
N GLU A 80 5.77 -4.94 2.21
CA GLU A 80 6.27 -6.32 2.25
C GLU A 80 5.58 -7.13 3.34
N THR A 81 5.30 -8.40 3.05
CA THR A 81 4.58 -9.31 3.95
C THR A 81 5.38 -10.57 4.25
N LYS A 82 5.02 -11.26 5.34
CA LYS A 82 5.75 -12.47 5.80
C LYS A 82 5.19 -13.76 5.22
N GLU A 83 3.92 -13.81 4.89
CA GLU A 83 3.21 -15.03 4.48
C GLU A 83 3.64 -15.49 3.09
N ALA A 84 4.09 -16.73 3.00
CA ALA A 84 4.62 -17.31 1.75
C ALA A 84 3.57 -17.35 0.63
N PHE A 85 2.30 -17.61 0.96
CA PHE A 85 1.20 -17.70 -0.01
C PHE A 85 0.95 -16.41 -0.78
N VAL A 86 1.41 -15.28 -0.28
CA VAL A 86 1.27 -13.98 -0.97
C VAL A 86 1.96 -14.01 -2.34
N LYS A 87 3.08 -14.72 -2.47
CA LYS A 87 3.79 -14.89 -3.76
C LYS A 87 2.94 -15.62 -4.80
N ASP A 88 2.15 -16.60 -4.35
CA ASP A 88 1.27 -17.36 -5.23
C ASP A 88 0.11 -16.52 -5.76
N LEU A 89 -0.23 -15.45 -5.04
CA LEU A 89 -1.24 -14.48 -5.42
C LEU A 89 -0.71 -13.33 -6.30
N GLN A 90 0.58 -13.28 -6.63
CA GLN A 90 1.17 -12.22 -7.45
C GLN A 90 0.32 -11.89 -8.69
N GLY A 91 0.01 -10.60 -8.88
CA GLY A 91 -0.80 -10.09 -9.98
C GLY A 91 -2.32 -10.20 -9.77
N LEU A 92 -2.78 -10.79 -8.66
CA LEU A 92 -4.20 -10.78 -8.30
C LEU A 92 -4.58 -9.40 -7.73
N SER A 93 -5.49 -8.71 -8.43
CA SER A 93 -6.19 -7.53 -7.89
C SER A 93 -7.47 -7.95 -7.21
N LEU A 94 -7.67 -7.51 -5.98
CA LEU A 94 -8.95 -7.61 -5.27
C LEU A 94 -9.68 -6.29 -5.41
N ARG A 95 -10.92 -6.34 -5.90
CA ARG A 95 -11.80 -5.18 -6.04
C ARG A 95 -12.95 -5.27 -5.04
N ASN A 96 -13.48 -4.11 -4.64
CA ASN A 96 -14.58 -4.03 -3.67
C ASN A 96 -14.27 -4.81 -2.38
N THR A 97 -13.08 -4.63 -1.86
CA THR A 97 -12.54 -5.28 -0.66
C THR A 97 -12.34 -4.21 0.41
N ALA A 98 -12.56 -4.53 1.67
CA ALA A 98 -12.21 -3.66 2.77
C ALA A 98 -10.92 -4.14 3.44
N ILE A 99 -10.12 -3.19 3.90
CA ILE A 99 -8.91 -3.47 4.67
C ILE A 99 -8.96 -2.76 6.02
N THR A 100 -8.40 -3.42 7.03
CA THR A 100 -8.14 -2.84 8.35
C THR A 100 -6.69 -3.12 8.73
N ILE A 101 -5.92 -2.09 9.05
CA ILE A 101 -4.54 -2.23 9.53
C ILE A 101 -4.52 -2.07 11.04
N LEU A 102 -3.90 -3.05 11.72
CA LEU A 102 -3.93 -3.23 13.15
C LEU A 102 -2.52 -3.21 13.77
N ASP A 103 -2.40 -2.51 14.90
CA ASP A 103 -1.28 -2.60 15.85
C ASP A 103 -1.81 -3.27 17.14
N GLY A 104 -1.65 -4.58 17.24
CA GLY A 104 -2.35 -5.38 18.23
C GLY A 104 -3.88 -5.28 18.06
N ARG A 105 -4.55 -4.66 19.02
CA ARG A 105 -6.02 -4.41 18.97
C ARG A 105 -6.39 -3.04 18.43
N LYS A 106 -5.41 -2.14 18.26
CA LYS A 106 -5.65 -0.77 17.82
C LYS A 106 -5.75 -0.70 16.30
N ILE A 107 -6.85 -0.16 15.79
CA ILE A 107 -7.01 0.17 14.38
C ILE A 107 -6.18 1.42 14.07
N LEU A 108 -5.31 1.33 13.07
CA LEU A 108 -4.49 2.41 12.57
C LEU A 108 -5.03 3.03 11.29
N TYR A 109 -5.64 2.20 10.43
CA TYR A 109 -6.13 2.61 9.14
C TYR A 109 -7.23 1.65 8.67
N GLU A 110 -8.25 2.19 8.02
CA GLU A 110 -9.31 1.44 7.36
C GLU A 110 -9.59 2.08 6.00
N ASP A 111 -9.88 1.25 5.01
CA ASP A 111 -10.23 1.71 3.67
C ASP A 111 -11.04 0.65 2.92
N PHE A 112 -11.74 1.10 1.87
CA PHE A 112 -12.52 0.25 0.97
C PHE A 112 -12.16 0.59 -0.48
N GLY A 113 -11.85 -0.43 -1.30
CA GLY A 113 -11.48 -0.21 -2.69
C GLY A 113 -10.75 -1.39 -3.31
N GLU A 114 -9.59 -1.09 -3.90
CA GLU A 114 -8.75 -2.07 -4.61
C GLU A 114 -7.40 -2.24 -3.94
N MET A 115 -6.93 -3.48 -3.90
CA MET A 115 -5.57 -3.86 -3.56
C MET A 115 -4.99 -4.87 -4.55
N LEU A 116 -3.68 -4.94 -4.62
CA LEU A 116 -2.93 -5.82 -5.52
C LEU A 116 -1.95 -6.66 -4.72
N PHE A 117 -1.89 -7.96 -4.99
CA PHE A 117 -0.82 -8.83 -4.53
C PHE A 117 0.40 -8.75 -5.45
N THR A 118 1.58 -8.63 -4.87
CA THR A 118 2.87 -8.63 -5.56
C THR A 118 3.69 -9.85 -5.14
N HIS A 119 4.84 -10.08 -5.75
CA HIS A 119 5.72 -11.20 -5.38
C HIS A 119 6.38 -11.05 -4.00
N TYR A 120 6.31 -9.87 -3.39
CA TYR A 120 6.91 -9.61 -2.06
C TYR A 120 5.87 -9.16 -1.02
N GLY A 121 4.63 -8.89 -1.42
CA GLY A 121 3.65 -8.37 -0.49
C GLY A 121 2.40 -7.81 -1.18
N VAL A 122 1.99 -6.63 -0.75
CA VAL A 122 0.76 -5.98 -1.20
C VAL A 122 0.99 -4.56 -1.67
N SER A 123 0.15 -4.12 -2.62
CA SER A 123 0.17 -2.80 -3.25
C SER A 123 -1.27 -2.40 -3.62
N GLY A 124 -1.41 -1.44 -4.53
CA GLY A 124 -2.70 -0.92 -4.98
C GLY A 124 -3.14 0.31 -4.18
N PRO A 125 -4.20 1.00 -4.64
CA PRO A 125 -4.55 2.33 -4.13
C PRO A 125 -4.70 2.40 -2.60
N MET A 126 -5.43 1.46 -1.98
CA MET A 126 -5.62 1.42 -0.53
C MET A 126 -4.30 1.23 0.23
N ILE A 127 -3.45 0.33 -0.24
CA ILE A 127 -2.17 0.00 0.41
C ILE A 127 -1.19 1.17 0.28
N LEU A 128 -1.12 1.79 -0.90
CA LEU A 128 -0.28 2.97 -1.12
C LEU A 128 -0.70 4.11 -0.19
N SER A 129 -2.01 4.41 -0.10
CA SER A 129 -2.53 5.40 0.84
C SER A 129 -2.17 5.04 2.29
N ALA A 130 -2.43 3.79 2.70
CA ALA A 130 -2.13 3.31 4.04
C ALA A 130 -0.65 3.49 4.43
N SER A 131 0.28 3.25 3.49
CA SER A 131 1.73 3.35 3.74
C SER A 131 2.14 4.73 4.27
N SER A 132 1.46 5.80 3.85
CA SER A 132 1.71 7.16 4.32
C SER A 132 1.35 7.37 5.80
N PHE A 133 0.38 6.60 6.32
CA PHE A 133 -0.08 6.70 7.70
C PHE A 133 0.70 5.80 8.66
N ILE A 134 1.09 4.61 8.19
CA ILE A 134 1.66 3.57 9.04
C ILE A 134 3.19 3.47 8.96
N GLY A 135 3.83 4.15 8.01
CA GLY A 135 5.26 3.98 7.69
C GLY A 135 6.16 4.06 8.92
N LYS A 136 5.99 5.09 9.78
CA LYS A 136 6.76 5.22 11.02
C LYS A 136 6.59 4.02 11.96
N LYS A 137 5.36 3.51 12.12
CA LYS A 137 5.09 2.38 13.01
C LYS A 137 5.64 1.08 12.45
N LEU A 138 5.63 0.93 11.12
CA LEU A 138 6.14 -0.25 10.45
C LEU A 138 7.67 -0.37 10.54
N GLU A 139 8.39 0.76 10.73
CA GLU A 139 9.83 0.77 11.05
C GLU A 139 10.12 0.20 12.45
N GLU A 140 9.17 0.35 13.39
CA GLU A 140 9.34 -0.06 14.81
C GLU A 140 8.90 -1.52 15.05
N ARG A 141 7.87 -1.98 14.33
CA ARG A 141 7.24 -3.29 14.56
C ARG A 141 6.44 -3.78 13.37
N THR A 142 6.10 -5.05 13.38
CA THR A 142 5.18 -5.64 12.40
C THR A 142 3.74 -5.21 12.68
N LEU A 143 2.94 -5.04 11.63
CA LEU A 143 1.53 -4.70 11.69
C LEU A 143 0.70 -5.80 11.01
N LYS A 144 -0.57 -5.95 11.42
CA LYS A 144 -1.50 -6.87 10.78
C LYS A 144 -2.36 -6.13 9.76
N LEU A 145 -2.46 -6.69 8.57
CA LEU A 145 -3.44 -6.31 7.56
C LEU A 145 -4.54 -7.36 7.58
N ARG A 146 -5.76 -6.95 7.91
CA ARG A 146 -6.97 -7.77 7.83
C ARG A 146 -7.73 -7.37 6.59
N ILE A 147 -8.08 -8.36 5.77
CA ILE A 147 -8.75 -8.19 4.48
C ILE A 147 -10.14 -8.82 4.57
N ASP A 148 -11.18 -7.99 4.40
CA ASP A 148 -12.55 -8.45 4.22
C ASP A 148 -12.82 -8.60 2.73
N LEU A 149 -12.94 -9.83 2.27
CA LEU A 149 -13.17 -10.16 0.86
C LEU A 149 -14.65 -9.96 0.44
N LYS A 150 -15.55 -9.76 1.37
CA LYS A 150 -17.01 -9.63 1.15
C LYS A 150 -17.62 -8.54 2.03
N PRO A 151 -17.14 -7.28 1.96
CA PRO A 151 -17.56 -6.22 2.88
C PRO A 151 -19.04 -5.85 2.78
N ALA A 152 -19.68 -6.11 1.63
CA ALA A 152 -21.11 -5.86 1.44
C ALA A 152 -22.03 -6.85 2.20
N LEU A 153 -21.48 -7.93 2.76
CA LEU A 153 -22.25 -8.95 3.49
C LEU A 153 -21.82 -8.96 4.95
N THR A 154 -22.80 -9.04 5.87
CA THR A 154 -22.49 -9.37 7.27
C THR A 154 -21.99 -10.81 7.37
N PRO A 155 -21.35 -11.21 8.48
CA PRO A 155 -20.92 -12.59 8.69
C PRO A 155 -22.07 -13.59 8.53
N GLU A 156 -23.26 -13.26 9.06
CA GLU A 156 -24.48 -14.09 8.99
C GLU A 156 -24.98 -14.21 7.55
N GLN A 157 -24.99 -13.10 6.80
CA GLN A 157 -25.40 -13.10 5.39
C GLN A 157 -24.41 -13.89 4.52
N LEU A 158 -23.11 -13.80 4.81
CA LEU A 158 -22.10 -14.56 4.11
C LEU A 158 -22.20 -16.07 4.42
N ASP A 159 -22.43 -16.44 5.69
CA ASP A 159 -22.66 -17.85 6.08
C ASP A 159 -23.89 -18.42 5.38
N ALA A 160 -25.00 -17.69 5.37
CA ALA A 160 -26.23 -18.10 4.66
C ALA A 160 -25.98 -18.24 3.14
N ARG A 161 -25.14 -17.38 2.54
CA ARG A 161 -24.76 -17.50 1.13
C ARG A 161 -23.91 -18.73 0.88
N ILE A 162 -22.91 -19.00 1.73
CA ILE A 162 -22.06 -20.19 1.62
C ILE A 162 -22.91 -21.44 1.77
N LEU A 163 -23.85 -21.46 2.71
CA LEU A 163 -24.74 -22.60 2.92
C LEU A 163 -25.55 -22.92 1.66
N ARG A 164 -26.16 -21.93 1.02
CA ARG A 164 -26.91 -22.12 -0.25
C ARG A 164 -26.00 -22.62 -1.37
N ASP A 165 -24.79 -22.06 -1.53
CA ASP A 165 -23.85 -22.52 -2.55
C ASP A 165 -23.41 -23.98 -2.30
N PHE A 166 -23.37 -24.41 -1.04
CA PHE A 166 -23.07 -25.78 -0.62
C PHE A 166 -24.24 -26.74 -0.90
N GLU A 167 -25.48 -26.33 -0.59
CA GLU A 167 -26.68 -27.12 -0.88
C GLU A 167 -26.84 -27.45 -2.36
N GLU A 168 -26.48 -26.52 -3.24
CA GLU A 168 -26.48 -26.73 -4.69
C GLU A 168 -25.37 -27.71 -5.17
N ASN A 169 -24.36 -27.99 -4.34
CA ASN A 169 -23.14 -28.69 -4.74
C ASN A 169 -22.76 -29.88 -3.81
N GLN A 170 -23.70 -30.48 -3.11
CA GLN A 170 -23.48 -31.45 -2.02
C GLN A 170 -22.47 -32.57 -2.32
N ASN A 171 -22.44 -33.06 -3.55
CA ASN A 171 -21.57 -34.17 -3.97
C ASN A 171 -20.21 -33.72 -4.52
N ARG A 172 -19.98 -32.39 -4.65
CA ARG A 172 -18.70 -31.86 -5.13
C ARG A 172 -17.67 -31.81 -3.99
N GLN A 173 -16.41 -31.84 -4.39
CA GLN A 173 -15.30 -31.60 -3.46
C GLN A 173 -15.20 -30.12 -3.13
N PHE A 174 -14.83 -29.79 -1.90
CA PHE A 174 -14.73 -28.42 -1.37
C PHE A 174 -13.91 -27.49 -2.28
N LYS A 175 -12.72 -27.91 -2.70
CA LYS A 175 -11.85 -27.11 -3.59
C LYS A 175 -12.51 -26.65 -4.89
N ASN A 176 -13.57 -27.32 -5.35
CA ASN A 176 -14.25 -27.05 -6.62
C ASN A 176 -15.52 -26.20 -6.46
N THR A 177 -15.85 -25.71 -5.26
CA THR A 177 -17.13 -25.04 -4.99
C THR A 177 -17.02 -23.53 -4.75
N LEU A 178 -15.80 -23.02 -4.58
CA LEU A 178 -15.57 -21.61 -4.21
C LEU A 178 -15.54 -20.64 -5.40
N SER A 179 -15.70 -21.12 -6.63
CA SER A 179 -15.56 -20.30 -7.86
C SER A 179 -16.61 -19.19 -8.01
N LYS A 180 -17.80 -19.35 -7.39
CA LYS A 180 -18.83 -18.30 -7.32
C LYS A 180 -18.53 -17.21 -6.28
N LEU A 181 -17.62 -17.49 -5.35
CA LEU A 181 -17.28 -16.61 -4.24
C LEU A 181 -15.93 -15.90 -4.43
N LEU A 182 -14.95 -16.56 -5.06
CA LEU A 182 -13.56 -16.12 -5.06
C LEU A 182 -12.96 -16.16 -6.47
N PRO A 183 -12.01 -15.27 -6.77
CA PRO A 183 -11.16 -15.40 -7.95
C PRO A 183 -10.42 -16.73 -7.92
N SER A 184 -10.25 -17.36 -9.09
CA SER A 184 -9.65 -18.69 -9.22
C SER A 184 -8.29 -18.79 -8.54
N LYS A 185 -7.46 -17.77 -8.65
CA LYS A 185 -6.12 -17.71 -8.05
C LYS A 185 -6.14 -17.69 -6.51
N LEU A 186 -7.20 -17.17 -5.89
CA LEU A 186 -7.34 -17.11 -4.43
C LEU A 186 -7.86 -18.42 -3.83
N ILE A 187 -8.55 -19.25 -4.62
CA ILE A 187 -9.19 -20.48 -4.13
C ILE A 187 -8.21 -21.43 -3.44
N PRO A 188 -7.05 -21.80 -4.02
CA PRO A 188 -6.11 -22.71 -3.37
C PRO A 188 -5.65 -22.20 -2.00
N VAL A 189 -5.35 -20.90 -1.91
CA VAL A 189 -4.92 -20.25 -0.66
C VAL A 189 -6.02 -20.27 0.40
N VAL A 190 -7.26 -19.96 0.02
CA VAL A 190 -8.39 -20.00 0.97
C VAL A 190 -8.69 -21.44 1.41
N VAL A 191 -8.59 -22.41 0.51
CA VAL A 191 -8.75 -23.84 0.85
C VAL A 191 -7.71 -24.22 1.92
N GLU A 192 -6.45 -23.90 1.73
CA GLU A 192 -5.37 -24.18 2.69
C GLU A 192 -5.61 -23.48 4.04
N LEU A 193 -5.86 -22.17 4.02
CA LEU A 193 -6.08 -21.38 5.23
C LEU A 193 -7.35 -21.77 6.00
N SER A 194 -8.37 -22.27 5.31
CA SER A 194 -9.62 -22.75 5.94
C SER A 194 -9.42 -23.99 6.80
N ARG A 195 -8.33 -24.74 6.56
CA ARG A 195 -8.05 -26.06 7.17
C ARG A 195 -9.17 -27.09 6.93
N ILE A 196 -9.94 -26.93 5.87
CA ILE A 196 -10.89 -27.92 5.39
C ILE A 196 -10.17 -28.78 4.35
N GLN A 197 -10.29 -30.11 4.44
CA GLN A 197 -9.66 -31.01 3.48
C GLN A 197 -10.15 -30.70 2.06
N PRO A 198 -9.26 -30.48 1.07
CA PRO A 198 -9.64 -30.07 -0.29
C PRO A 198 -10.61 -31.04 -0.99
N GLU A 199 -10.44 -32.33 -0.75
CA GLU A 199 -11.23 -33.44 -1.33
C GLU A 199 -12.52 -33.75 -0.59
N LYS A 200 -12.72 -33.14 0.61
CA LYS A 200 -13.92 -33.35 1.42
C LYS A 200 -15.16 -32.96 0.63
N LYS A 201 -16.15 -33.83 0.63
CA LYS A 201 -17.44 -33.56 -0.02
C LYS A 201 -18.22 -32.49 0.77
N ILE A 202 -18.97 -31.66 0.08
CA ILE A 202 -19.70 -30.54 0.68
C ILE A 202 -20.65 -31.00 1.78
N HIS A 203 -21.38 -32.09 1.60
CA HIS A 203 -22.30 -32.60 2.61
C HIS A 203 -21.62 -33.12 3.90
N GLU A 204 -20.30 -33.31 3.86
CA GLU A 204 -19.49 -33.72 5.02
C GLU A 204 -18.92 -32.50 5.81
N ILE A 205 -19.02 -31.27 5.25
CA ILE A 205 -18.51 -30.07 5.89
C ILE A 205 -19.37 -29.70 7.09
N THR A 206 -18.75 -29.62 8.26
CA THR A 206 -19.45 -29.29 9.50
C THR A 206 -19.81 -27.80 9.57
N LYS A 207 -20.73 -27.47 10.47
CA LYS A 207 -21.08 -26.07 10.75
C LYS A 207 -19.86 -25.26 11.20
N GLU A 208 -19.02 -25.84 12.04
CA GLU A 208 -17.80 -25.20 12.57
C GLU A 208 -16.81 -24.90 11.45
N GLU A 209 -16.63 -25.83 10.51
CA GLU A 209 -15.77 -25.63 9.34
C GLU A 209 -16.31 -24.51 8.45
N ARG A 210 -17.62 -24.48 8.21
CA ARG A 210 -18.27 -23.42 7.44
C ARG A 210 -18.14 -22.05 8.11
N LEU A 211 -18.38 -21.97 9.42
CA LEU A 211 -18.20 -20.71 10.16
C LEU A 211 -16.74 -20.24 10.16
N ARG A 212 -15.78 -21.16 10.24
CA ARG A 212 -14.36 -20.82 10.11
C ARG A 212 -14.03 -20.28 8.72
N LEU A 213 -14.59 -20.86 7.66
CA LEU A 213 -14.47 -20.33 6.30
C LEU A 213 -15.08 -18.92 6.21
N THR A 214 -16.26 -18.70 6.76
CA THR A 214 -16.91 -17.39 6.82
C THR A 214 -16.03 -16.38 7.51
N ALA A 215 -15.48 -16.71 8.68
CA ALA A 215 -14.57 -15.84 9.42
C ALA A 215 -13.29 -15.51 8.65
N LEU A 216 -12.72 -16.49 7.95
CA LEU A 216 -11.56 -16.30 7.07
C LEU A 216 -11.86 -15.32 5.93
N LEU A 217 -13.01 -15.44 5.27
CA LEU A 217 -13.40 -14.54 4.18
C LEU A 217 -13.72 -13.12 4.66
N LYS A 218 -14.15 -12.97 5.92
CA LYS A 218 -14.40 -11.67 6.56
C LYS A 218 -13.15 -11.04 7.18
N GLY A 219 -12.07 -11.80 7.29
CA GLY A 219 -10.88 -11.29 7.98
C GLY A 219 -9.63 -12.11 7.68
N MET A 220 -9.25 -12.24 6.42
CA MET A 220 -7.98 -12.85 6.05
C MET A 220 -6.82 -11.98 6.53
N GLU A 221 -5.95 -12.50 7.39
CA GLU A 221 -4.86 -11.74 7.99
C GLU A 221 -3.51 -12.00 7.30
N ILE A 222 -2.77 -10.91 7.09
CA ILE A 222 -1.40 -10.90 6.57
C ILE A 222 -0.55 -10.02 7.47
N THR A 223 0.72 -10.40 7.68
CA THR A 223 1.66 -9.66 8.52
C THR A 223 2.58 -8.79 7.65
N MET A 224 2.41 -7.48 7.75
CA MET A 224 3.31 -6.51 7.12
C MET A 224 4.52 -6.26 8.02
N HIS A 225 5.72 -6.14 7.44
CA HIS A 225 6.94 -5.95 8.22
C HIS A 225 7.86 -4.84 7.70
N ARG A 226 7.68 -4.38 6.46
CA ARG A 226 8.49 -3.32 5.88
C ARG A 226 7.72 -2.57 4.78
N ALA A 227 7.96 -1.27 4.67
CA ALA A 227 7.62 -0.48 3.48
C ALA A 227 8.72 -0.66 2.43
N GLN A 228 8.35 -0.77 1.15
CA GLN A 228 9.32 -0.77 0.06
C GLN A 228 10.09 0.55 0.07
N GLY A 229 11.43 0.48 -0.09
CA GLY A 229 12.27 1.65 -0.26
C GLY A 229 12.01 2.36 -1.59
N ILE A 230 12.52 3.58 -1.67
CA ILE A 230 12.54 4.38 -2.90
C ILE A 230 13.79 3.99 -3.71
#